data_ec23ef4d8d89dfb2ad726b890841d1c6
#
_entry.id   ec23ef4d8d89dfb2ad726b890841d1c6
#
_cell.length_a   1.000
_cell.length_b   1.000
_cell.length_c   1.000
_cell.angle_alpha   90.00
_cell.angle_beta   90.00
_cell.angle_gamma   90.00
#
_symmetry.space_group_name_H-M   'P 1'
#
loop_
_entity.id
_entity.type
_entity.pdbx_description
1 polymer ?
#
loop_
_entity_poly.entity_id
_entity_poly.type
_entity_poly.pdbx_seq_one_letter_code
_entity_poly.pdbx_strand_id
1 'polypeptide(L)'
;MGVSSRNAGWLRLTVLPALAAALLLLSGCAFQRPEDPVVLKGSDVPRLVGAAPGKVLAFRNLNGRWDQIPVQVDERALIDLGTVYNEPANGVKLMTYADPDTFAGADPDPTVDGNDEIAFMGIDGGSRASSGSHPPGVVAGSGEEIRFHDPIGDPTDTFVYLYRQTGSLDQSAGRPYVDYDFNLLSGDYKSTYRLQDGPNHEDSTVRTNFYTRHFSDRWADDGLRITAPGASGVDILDRHKNLFAPGNCGRSEDTFDDAEGAFIVNKSGPVRAIRSYIGANSGPLTARQHIFYDRREDITTTLRVHAIPGVMDFFDYSPAASGMVYRSDVDPRGATIDGEPDNVNAGSIGWETVDGPQGGLSMVHRVKTDVPSLSWTSYYFDDKTPATTGPEKQCTGDNAAYGSSGAYINQGIPNTDPRSTPFNSLVDERTVFYELPGKSAGPKRAQQVDRPMEIQVIPHD
;
A
#
# COMPACT_ATOMS: atom_id res chain seq x y z
N MET A 1 -45.42 -73.41 -28.18
CA MET A 1 -45.54 -72.35 -29.19
C MET A 1 -45.11 -71.08 -28.51
N GLY A 2 -44.02 -70.44 -28.91
CA GLY A 2 -43.52 -69.24 -28.26
C GLY A 2 -42.15 -68.96 -28.76
N VAL A 3 -42.01 -68.05 -29.66
CA VAL A 3 -40.79 -67.72 -30.41
C VAL A 3 -39.89 -66.83 -29.62
N SER A 4 -38.63 -67.22 -29.55
CA SER A 4 -37.50 -66.45 -29.01
C SER A 4 -37.14 -65.29 -30.00
N SER A 5 -37.02 -64.10 -29.52
CA SER A 5 -36.35 -62.98 -30.24
C SER A 5 -35.12 -62.52 -29.46
N ARG A 6 -33.96 -62.72 -30.08
CA ARG A 6 -32.65 -62.19 -29.61
C ARG A 6 -32.58 -60.69 -29.91
N ASN A 7 -32.34 -59.88 -28.92
CA ASN A 7 -31.92 -58.49 -29.09
C ASN A 7 -30.41 -58.38 -29.02
N ALA A 8 -29.80 -57.95 -30.12
CA ALA A 8 -28.39 -57.61 -30.21
C ALA A 8 -28.12 -56.23 -29.55
N GLY A 9 -27.31 -56.24 -28.51
CA GLY A 9 -26.84 -55.00 -27.86
C GLY A 9 -25.74 -54.35 -28.70
N TRP A 10 -25.98 -53.12 -29.11
CA TRP A 10 -24.98 -52.26 -29.73
C TRP A 10 -24.16 -51.57 -28.61
N LEU A 11 -22.87 -51.97 -28.45
CA LEU A 11 -21.89 -51.21 -27.68
C LEU A 11 -21.65 -49.86 -28.40
N ARG A 12 -22.11 -48.75 -27.81
CA ARG A 12 -21.66 -47.44 -28.21
C ARG A 12 -20.36 -47.14 -27.45
N LEU A 13 -19.24 -47.18 -28.15
CA LEU A 13 -18.00 -46.56 -27.69
C LEU A 13 -18.18 -45.03 -27.70
N THR A 14 -18.29 -44.44 -26.54
CA THR A 14 -18.15 -42.99 -26.36
C THR A 14 -16.66 -42.65 -26.29
N VAL A 15 -16.14 -42.13 -27.39
CA VAL A 15 -14.80 -41.50 -27.41
C VAL A 15 -14.94 -40.15 -26.72
N LEU A 16 -14.41 -40.03 -25.51
CA LEU A 16 -14.18 -38.74 -24.86
C LEU A 16 -12.97 -38.06 -25.55
N PRO A 17 -13.16 -36.84 -26.06
CA PRO A 17 -11.99 -36.04 -26.44
C PRO A 17 -11.28 -35.59 -25.17
N ALA A 18 -10.09 -36.13 -24.90
CA ALA A 18 -9.16 -35.57 -23.95
C ALA A 18 -8.74 -34.17 -24.46
N LEU A 19 -9.33 -33.14 -23.89
CA LEU A 19 -8.82 -31.77 -24.01
C LEU A 19 -7.52 -31.68 -23.23
N ALA A 20 -6.41 -31.94 -23.91
CA ALA A 20 -5.09 -31.60 -23.41
C ALA A 20 -5.01 -30.05 -23.39
N ALA A 21 -5.26 -29.45 -22.24
CA ALA A 21 -4.89 -28.08 -21.98
C ALA A 21 -3.36 -28.03 -21.96
N ALA A 22 -2.77 -27.71 -23.11
CA ALA A 22 -1.37 -27.33 -23.20
C ALA A 22 -1.21 -26.03 -22.41
N LEU A 23 -0.81 -26.13 -21.13
CA LEU A 23 -0.16 -25.04 -20.43
C LEU A 23 1.13 -24.75 -21.21
N LEU A 24 1.08 -23.77 -22.10
CA LEU A 24 2.26 -23.10 -22.58
C LEU A 24 2.92 -22.41 -21.38
N LEU A 25 3.84 -23.12 -20.74
CA LEU A 25 4.86 -22.53 -19.92
C LEU A 25 5.69 -21.63 -20.84
N LEU A 26 5.25 -20.39 -21.02
CA LEU A 26 6.10 -19.31 -21.46
C LEU A 26 7.11 -19.11 -20.34
N SER A 27 8.27 -19.77 -20.44
CA SER A 27 9.47 -19.45 -19.70
C SER A 27 10.05 -18.14 -20.21
N GLY A 28 9.31 -17.05 -20.05
CA GLY A 28 9.89 -15.73 -19.85
C GLY A 28 10.47 -15.76 -18.43
N CYS A 29 11.68 -15.24 -18.24
CA CYS A 29 12.26 -15.05 -16.93
C CYS A 29 11.20 -14.34 -16.07
N ALA A 30 10.62 -15.06 -15.09
CA ALA A 30 9.59 -14.47 -14.24
C ALA A 30 10.30 -13.43 -13.36
N PHE A 31 9.90 -12.17 -13.52
CA PHE A 31 10.41 -11.08 -12.69
C PHE A 31 10.22 -11.45 -11.20
N GLN A 32 11.31 -11.39 -10.42
CA GLN A 32 11.36 -12.00 -9.09
C GLN A 32 10.77 -11.16 -7.96
N ARG A 33 10.31 -9.93 -8.28
CA ARG A 33 9.68 -9.00 -7.32
C ARG A 33 8.28 -8.60 -7.80
N PRO A 34 7.34 -9.57 -7.91
CA PRO A 34 6.01 -9.32 -8.47
C PRO A 34 5.16 -8.36 -7.62
N GLU A 35 5.55 -8.12 -6.40
CA GLU A 35 4.93 -7.19 -5.46
C GLU A 35 5.37 -5.74 -5.66
N ASP A 36 6.51 -5.50 -6.33
CA ASP A 36 7.08 -4.16 -6.40
C ASP A 36 6.57 -3.36 -7.60
N PRO A 37 6.12 -2.12 -7.37
CA PRO A 37 5.85 -1.17 -8.42
C PRO A 37 7.14 -0.56 -8.97
N VAL A 38 7.09 -0.07 -10.19
CA VAL A 38 8.02 0.92 -10.74
C VAL A 38 7.32 2.27 -10.68
N VAL A 39 7.90 3.23 -9.97
CA VAL A 39 7.40 4.59 -9.84
C VAL A 39 8.46 5.56 -10.32
N LEU A 40 8.14 6.34 -11.34
CA LEU A 40 9.01 7.34 -11.95
C LEU A 40 8.45 8.73 -11.66
N LYS A 41 9.34 9.71 -11.52
CA LYS A 41 8.91 11.11 -11.55
C LYS A 41 8.80 11.59 -12.98
N GLY A 42 7.96 12.58 -13.24
CA GLY A 42 7.88 13.19 -14.57
C GLY A 42 9.22 13.76 -15.02
N SER A 43 10.07 14.23 -14.07
CA SER A 43 11.46 14.63 -14.38
C SER A 43 12.35 13.50 -14.93
N ASP A 44 12.03 12.24 -14.67
CA ASP A 44 12.78 11.09 -15.15
C ASP A 44 12.42 10.71 -16.61
N VAL A 45 11.25 11.17 -17.08
CA VAL A 45 10.68 10.84 -18.40
C VAL A 45 10.37 12.10 -19.21
N PRO A 46 11.39 12.88 -19.59
CA PRO A 46 11.23 14.23 -20.15
C PRO A 46 10.40 14.28 -21.45
N ARG A 47 10.32 13.18 -22.21
CA ARG A 47 9.50 13.10 -23.42
C ARG A 47 8.00 13.04 -23.14
N LEU A 48 7.61 12.76 -21.89
CA LEU A 48 6.20 12.72 -21.46
C LEU A 48 5.72 14.05 -20.83
N VAL A 49 6.64 14.90 -20.41
CA VAL A 49 6.32 16.21 -19.82
C VAL A 49 5.46 17.05 -20.77
N GLY A 50 4.38 17.65 -20.23
CA GLY A 50 3.37 18.40 -20.99
C GLY A 50 2.28 17.52 -21.64
N ALA A 51 2.31 16.20 -21.45
CA ALA A 51 1.20 15.34 -21.84
C ALA A 51 0.07 15.43 -20.80
N ALA A 52 -1.18 15.36 -21.21
CA ALA A 52 -2.25 15.13 -20.24
C ALA A 52 -2.09 13.75 -19.59
N PRO A 53 -2.35 13.58 -18.28
CA PRO A 53 -2.16 12.30 -17.57
C PRO A 53 -2.78 11.10 -18.28
N GLY A 54 -4.03 11.21 -18.76
CA GLY A 54 -4.72 10.15 -19.50
C GLY A 54 -4.21 9.90 -20.93
N LYS A 55 -3.13 10.60 -21.36
CA LYS A 55 -2.49 10.40 -22.67
C LYS A 55 -1.14 9.69 -22.58
N VAL A 56 -0.72 9.31 -21.39
CA VAL A 56 0.44 8.45 -21.16
C VAL A 56 0.02 7.00 -21.22
N LEU A 57 0.70 6.19 -22.01
CA LEU A 57 0.45 4.75 -22.16
C LEU A 57 1.71 3.97 -21.85
N ALA A 58 1.52 2.75 -21.34
CA ALA A 58 2.62 1.80 -21.13
C ALA A 58 2.43 0.53 -21.94
N PHE A 59 3.54 0.00 -22.42
CA PHE A 59 3.59 -1.24 -23.21
C PHE A 59 4.75 -2.11 -22.76
N ARG A 60 4.59 -3.42 -22.91
CA ARG A 60 5.68 -4.38 -22.89
C ARG A 60 5.88 -4.99 -24.25
N ASN A 61 7.11 -5.43 -24.52
CA ASN A 61 7.43 -6.20 -25.71
C ASN A 61 7.56 -7.68 -25.33
N LEU A 62 6.87 -8.56 -26.04
CA LEU A 62 6.97 -10.00 -25.92
C LEU A 62 7.50 -10.58 -27.24
N ASN A 63 8.83 -10.59 -27.42
CA ASN A 63 9.48 -11.12 -28.60
C ASN A 63 8.98 -10.51 -29.93
N GLY A 64 8.86 -9.18 -29.96
CA GLY A 64 8.40 -8.42 -31.13
C GLY A 64 6.89 -8.12 -31.16
N ARG A 65 6.10 -8.67 -30.23
CA ARG A 65 4.71 -8.32 -30.06
C ARG A 65 4.55 -7.28 -28.96
N TRP A 66 3.80 -6.23 -29.22
CA TRP A 66 3.46 -5.20 -28.25
C TRP A 66 2.14 -5.55 -27.52
N ASP A 67 2.20 -5.60 -26.21
CA ASP A 67 1.03 -5.71 -25.33
C ASP A 67 0.94 -4.45 -24.49
N GLN A 68 -0.22 -3.81 -24.44
CA GLN A 68 -0.47 -2.70 -23.53
C GLN A 68 -0.60 -3.22 -22.10
N ILE A 69 -0.03 -2.49 -21.15
CA ILE A 69 -0.13 -2.75 -19.71
C ILE A 69 -0.75 -1.55 -18.99
N PRO A 70 -1.34 -1.74 -17.81
CA PRO A 70 -1.86 -0.62 -17.03
C PRO A 70 -0.72 0.34 -16.64
N VAL A 71 -1.02 1.63 -16.74
CA VAL A 71 -0.18 2.70 -16.22
C VAL A 71 -1.04 3.73 -15.52
N GLN A 72 -0.52 4.32 -14.46
CA GLN A 72 -1.20 5.36 -13.70
C GLN A 72 -0.31 6.58 -13.60
N VAL A 73 -0.89 7.74 -13.84
CA VAL A 73 -0.24 9.04 -13.61
C VAL A 73 -0.97 9.71 -12.45
N ASP A 74 -0.21 10.06 -11.43
CA ASP A 74 -0.71 10.77 -10.26
C ASP A 74 -0.05 12.14 -10.18
N GLU A 75 -0.86 13.17 -10.36
CA GLU A 75 -0.43 14.56 -10.24
C GLU A 75 -0.12 14.89 -8.79
N ARG A 76 0.93 15.68 -8.57
CA ARG A 76 1.40 16.08 -7.25
C ARG A 76 1.58 17.59 -7.17
N ALA A 77 1.22 18.14 -6.03
CA ALA A 77 1.33 19.57 -5.77
C ALA A 77 1.82 19.86 -4.35
N LEU A 78 2.34 21.07 -4.15
CA LEU A 78 2.68 21.57 -2.83
C LEU A 78 1.42 22.15 -2.19
N ILE A 79 0.75 21.36 -1.36
CA ILE A 79 -0.53 21.69 -0.74
C ILE A 79 -0.30 22.36 0.62
N ASP A 80 -0.98 23.47 0.87
CA ASP A 80 -1.08 24.07 2.20
C ASP A 80 -2.13 23.33 3.03
N LEU A 81 -1.72 22.71 4.13
CA LEU A 81 -2.58 21.83 4.91
C LEU A 81 -3.75 22.55 5.58
N GLY A 82 -3.69 23.88 5.74
CA GLY A 82 -4.85 24.67 6.19
C GLY A 82 -6.02 24.56 5.21
N THR A 83 -5.76 24.61 3.90
CA THR A 83 -6.81 24.55 2.88
C THR A 83 -7.52 23.20 2.84
N VAL A 84 -6.85 22.11 3.24
CA VAL A 84 -7.45 20.76 3.32
C VAL A 84 -8.57 20.69 4.36
N TYR A 85 -8.53 21.56 5.38
CA TYR A 85 -9.60 21.71 6.38
C TYR A 85 -10.70 22.70 5.98
N ASN A 86 -10.71 23.16 4.75
CA ASN A 86 -11.59 24.26 4.34
C ASN A 86 -11.36 25.56 5.15
N GLU A 87 -10.11 25.77 5.53
CA GLU A 87 -9.64 26.91 6.29
C GLU A 87 -8.68 27.76 5.44
N PRO A 88 -8.39 29.00 5.80
CA PRO A 88 -7.35 29.77 5.13
C PRO A 88 -5.99 29.10 5.21
N ALA A 89 -5.17 29.30 4.17
CA ALA A 89 -3.79 28.82 4.17
C ALA A 89 -3.04 29.25 5.43
N ASN A 90 -2.35 28.32 6.07
CA ASN A 90 -1.65 28.55 7.34
C ASN A 90 -0.11 28.48 7.22
N GLY A 91 0.41 28.22 6.02
CA GLY A 91 1.84 28.12 5.72
C GLY A 91 2.47 26.75 6.03
N VAL A 92 1.71 25.79 6.55
CA VAL A 92 2.17 24.41 6.71
C VAL A 92 1.93 23.66 5.41
N LYS A 93 3.00 23.39 4.66
CA LYS A 93 2.92 22.82 3.31
C LYS A 93 3.48 21.41 3.25
N LEU A 94 2.84 20.58 2.45
CA LEU A 94 3.25 19.21 2.15
C LEU A 94 3.23 18.98 0.63
N MET A 95 4.31 18.39 0.09
CA MET A 95 4.28 17.83 -1.25
C MET A 95 3.50 16.51 -1.19
N THR A 96 2.35 16.48 -1.82
CA THR A 96 1.45 15.33 -1.81
C THR A 96 0.72 15.19 -3.15
N TYR A 97 -0.12 14.20 -3.28
CA TYR A 97 -0.94 14.02 -4.49
C TYR A 97 -2.04 15.07 -4.54
N ALA A 98 -2.31 15.59 -5.72
CA ALA A 98 -3.43 16.46 -5.98
C ALA A 98 -4.71 15.63 -6.11
N ASP A 99 -5.81 16.15 -5.56
CA ASP A 99 -7.13 15.50 -5.64
C ASP A 99 -8.21 16.58 -5.86
N PRO A 100 -8.76 16.69 -7.09
CA PRO A 100 -9.77 17.69 -7.40
C PRO A 100 -11.06 17.52 -6.59
N ASP A 101 -11.28 16.34 -6.02
CA ASP A 101 -12.47 16.01 -5.23
C ASP A 101 -12.31 16.34 -3.75
N THR A 102 -11.14 16.79 -3.29
CA THR A 102 -10.88 17.28 -1.93
C THR A 102 -10.59 18.77 -1.91
N PHE A 103 -10.45 19.37 -0.71
CA PHE A 103 -9.99 20.75 -0.56
C PHE A 103 -8.53 20.96 -0.99
N ALA A 104 -7.75 19.90 -1.11
CA ALA A 104 -6.42 19.96 -1.70
C ALA A 104 -6.49 20.49 -3.15
N GLY A 105 -7.55 20.09 -3.85
CA GLY A 105 -7.81 20.57 -5.21
C GLY A 105 -6.95 19.90 -6.27
N ALA A 106 -7.23 20.27 -7.53
CA ALA A 106 -6.44 19.83 -8.67
C ALA A 106 -5.04 20.44 -8.65
N ASP A 107 -4.10 19.80 -9.33
CA ASP A 107 -2.80 20.40 -9.60
C ASP A 107 -2.98 21.69 -10.44
N PRO A 108 -2.27 22.78 -10.10
CA PRO A 108 -2.25 24.00 -10.93
C PRO A 108 -1.74 23.78 -12.36
N ASP A 109 -0.84 22.80 -12.57
CA ASP A 109 -0.41 22.33 -13.90
C ASP A 109 -1.05 20.96 -14.20
N PRO A 110 -2.16 20.91 -14.98
CA PRO A 110 -2.91 19.69 -15.24
C PRO A 110 -2.24 18.78 -16.29
N THR A 111 -0.96 18.95 -16.53
CA THR A 111 -0.17 18.14 -17.45
C THR A 111 1.02 17.54 -16.73
N VAL A 112 1.46 16.36 -17.16
CA VAL A 112 2.64 15.73 -16.57
C VAL A 112 3.78 16.73 -16.44
N ASP A 113 4.17 17.01 -15.22
CA ASP A 113 5.30 17.85 -14.90
C ASP A 113 6.39 17.10 -14.11
N GLY A 114 7.43 17.82 -13.65
CA GLY A 114 8.61 17.18 -13.06
C GLY A 114 8.37 16.50 -11.71
N ASN A 115 7.31 16.85 -11.00
CA ASN A 115 7.02 16.30 -9.67
C ASN A 115 5.98 15.18 -9.67
N ASP A 116 5.22 15.02 -10.76
CA ASP A 116 4.22 13.97 -10.93
C ASP A 116 4.83 12.57 -10.89
N GLU A 117 4.01 11.59 -10.58
CA GLU A 117 4.43 10.19 -10.55
C GLU A 117 3.73 9.37 -11.64
N ILE A 118 4.53 8.55 -12.31
CA ILE A 118 4.06 7.59 -13.31
C ILE A 118 4.38 6.20 -12.78
N ALA A 119 3.35 5.39 -12.56
CA ALA A 119 3.45 4.09 -11.92
C ALA A 119 2.95 2.95 -12.82
N PHE A 120 3.64 1.82 -12.77
CA PHE A 120 3.21 0.53 -13.33
C PHE A 120 3.79 -0.60 -12.47
N MET A 121 3.28 -1.83 -12.62
CA MET A 121 3.83 -2.96 -11.85
C MET A 121 5.02 -3.60 -12.56
N GLY A 122 6.09 -3.87 -11.80
CA GLY A 122 7.30 -4.49 -12.35
C GLY A 122 7.06 -5.85 -13.02
N ILE A 123 6.08 -6.60 -12.51
CA ILE A 123 5.68 -7.90 -13.09
C ILE A 123 5.15 -7.80 -14.53
N ASP A 124 4.72 -6.62 -14.96
CA ASP A 124 4.23 -6.40 -16.32
C ASP A 124 5.36 -6.20 -17.35
N GLY A 125 6.60 -6.18 -16.93
CA GLY A 125 7.72 -6.02 -17.82
C GLY A 125 7.90 -7.15 -18.84
N GLY A 126 8.63 -6.85 -19.90
CA GLY A 126 8.88 -7.76 -21.00
C GLY A 126 10.35 -7.74 -21.49
N SER A 127 10.55 -8.26 -22.68
CA SER A 127 11.86 -8.27 -23.35
C SER A 127 12.17 -6.91 -23.98
N ARG A 128 13.45 -6.67 -24.26
CA ARG A 128 13.86 -5.47 -24.98
C ARG A 128 13.31 -5.46 -26.42
N ALA A 129 12.69 -4.36 -26.81
CA ALA A 129 12.24 -4.15 -28.18
C ALA A 129 13.39 -3.81 -29.14
N SER A 130 13.22 -4.08 -30.40
CA SER A 130 14.15 -3.62 -31.43
C SER A 130 14.06 -2.11 -31.59
N SER A 131 15.20 -1.45 -31.83
CA SER A 131 15.24 -0.03 -32.16
C SER A 131 14.34 0.28 -33.36
N GLY A 132 13.62 1.39 -33.30
CA GLY A 132 12.65 1.79 -34.31
C GLY A 132 11.33 1.04 -34.30
N SER A 133 11.15 0.07 -33.40
CA SER A 133 9.89 -0.63 -33.22
C SER A 133 9.04 0.08 -32.18
N HIS A 134 7.80 0.41 -32.48
CA HIS A 134 6.86 1.04 -31.55
C HIS A 134 5.46 0.44 -31.70
N PRO A 135 4.62 0.51 -30.64
CA PRO A 135 3.25 0.05 -30.73
C PRO A 135 2.40 0.97 -31.62
N PRO A 136 1.29 0.47 -32.17
CA PRO A 136 0.37 1.31 -32.95
C PRO A 136 -0.36 2.32 -32.07
N GLY A 137 -0.69 3.50 -32.62
CA GLY A 137 -1.51 4.50 -31.94
C GLY A 137 -0.74 5.45 -31.00
N VAL A 138 0.58 5.34 -30.95
CA VAL A 138 1.42 6.23 -30.15
C VAL A 138 2.00 7.37 -31.00
N VAL A 139 2.45 8.42 -30.34
CA VAL A 139 3.15 9.55 -30.98
C VAL A 139 4.60 9.16 -31.25
N ALA A 140 5.01 9.22 -32.50
CA ALA A 140 6.38 8.94 -32.86
C ALA A 140 7.37 9.89 -32.13
N GLY A 141 8.50 9.36 -31.67
CA GLY A 141 9.51 10.10 -30.95
C GLY A 141 9.15 10.48 -29.51
N SER A 142 8.01 10.01 -28.98
CA SER A 142 7.63 10.20 -27.57
C SER A 142 8.05 9.06 -26.66
N GLY A 143 8.71 8.02 -27.20
CA GLY A 143 9.01 6.81 -26.46
C GLY A 143 10.09 6.97 -25.40
N GLU A 144 9.85 6.39 -24.22
CA GLU A 144 10.85 6.17 -23.17
C GLU A 144 10.93 4.68 -22.89
N GLU A 145 12.13 4.08 -23.04
CA GLU A 145 12.43 2.70 -22.61
C GLU A 145 12.79 2.73 -21.12
N ILE A 146 12.01 2.05 -20.30
CA ILE A 146 12.26 1.88 -18.88
C ILE A 146 12.89 0.51 -18.68
N ARG A 147 14.19 0.49 -18.40
CA ARG A 147 14.96 -0.70 -18.08
C ARG A 147 15.05 -0.82 -16.56
N PHE A 148 14.76 -1.97 -16.01
CA PHE A 148 14.89 -2.21 -14.58
C PHE A 148 15.25 -3.66 -14.27
N HIS A 149 15.90 -3.87 -13.11
CA HIS A 149 16.25 -5.20 -12.62
C HIS A 149 16.28 -5.24 -11.08
N ASP A 150 16.29 -6.46 -10.53
CA ASP A 150 16.44 -6.70 -9.09
C ASP A 150 17.93 -6.76 -8.71
N PRO A 151 18.48 -5.80 -7.93
CA PRO A 151 19.89 -5.78 -7.56
C PRO A 151 20.30 -6.86 -6.55
N ILE A 152 19.32 -7.59 -5.96
CA ILE A 152 19.58 -8.63 -4.94
C ILE A 152 19.20 -10.03 -5.40
N GLY A 153 18.45 -10.16 -6.50
CA GLY A 153 17.98 -11.42 -7.05
C GLY A 153 18.60 -11.70 -8.42
N ASP A 154 17.73 -11.93 -9.41
CA ASP A 154 18.14 -12.11 -10.80
C ASP A 154 18.46 -10.73 -11.44
N PRO A 155 19.68 -10.48 -11.85
CA PRO A 155 20.06 -9.21 -12.46
C PRO A 155 19.59 -9.08 -13.92
N THR A 156 18.73 -9.98 -14.40
CA THR A 156 18.19 -9.91 -15.76
C THR A 156 17.35 -8.66 -15.95
N ASP A 157 17.73 -7.87 -16.94
CA ASP A 157 17.01 -6.66 -17.29
C ASP A 157 15.61 -6.98 -17.80
N THR A 158 14.67 -6.18 -17.34
CA THR A 158 13.27 -6.19 -17.73
C THR A 158 12.90 -4.81 -18.30
N PHE A 159 11.96 -4.76 -19.24
CA PHE A 159 11.68 -3.54 -20.01
C PHE A 159 10.20 -3.22 -20.06
N VAL A 160 9.88 -1.93 -19.89
CA VAL A 160 8.59 -1.33 -20.17
C VAL A 160 8.81 -0.10 -21.03
N TYR A 161 7.85 0.25 -21.87
CA TYR A 161 7.93 1.37 -22.79
C TYR A 161 6.77 2.32 -22.55
N LEU A 162 7.08 3.58 -22.26
CA LEU A 162 6.10 4.62 -22.07
C LEU A 162 6.01 5.50 -23.31
N TYR A 163 4.78 5.88 -23.68
CA TYR A 163 4.53 6.71 -24.87
C TYR A 163 3.39 7.69 -24.62
N ARG A 164 3.38 8.76 -25.43
CA ARG A 164 2.18 9.61 -25.57
C ARG A 164 1.25 9.04 -26.64
N GLN A 165 -0.03 9.33 -26.51
CA GLN A 165 -1.03 9.11 -27.54
C GLN A 165 -1.77 10.40 -27.90
N THR A 166 -2.28 10.48 -29.15
CA THR A 166 -3.27 11.48 -29.57
C THR A 166 -4.66 10.90 -29.72
N GLY A 167 -4.76 9.57 -29.64
CA GLY A 167 -5.99 8.81 -29.82
C GLY A 167 -6.80 8.64 -28.55
N SER A 168 -7.52 7.55 -28.47
CA SER A 168 -8.41 7.18 -27.37
C SER A 168 -8.14 5.77 -26.85
N LEU A 169 -6.87 5.32 -26.89
CA LEU A 169 -6.50 4.07 -26.22
C LEU A 169 -6.72 4.22 -24.72
N ASP A 170 -7.24 3.18 -24.10
CA ASP A 170 -7.51 3.16 -22.68
C ASP A 170 -6.19 3.02 -21.90
N GLN A 171 -5.87 3.99 -21.05
CA GLN A 171 -4.67 3.97 -20.21
C GLN A 171 -4.66 2.80 -19.22
N SER A 172 -5.84 2.38 -18.78
CA SER A 172 -6.03 1.26 -17.83
C SER A 172 -6.04 -0.12 -18.50
N ALA A 173 -5.89 -0.19 -19.85
CA ALA A 173 -5.93 -1.47 -20.54
C ALA A 173 -4.91 -2.46 -19.96
N GLY A 174 -5.38 -3.67 -19.66
CA GLY A 174 -4.62 -4.71 -18.99
C GLY A 174 -5.36 -5.20 -17.75
N ARG A 175 -4.61 -5.86 -16.85
CA ARG A 175 -5.18 -6.34 -15.59
C ARG A 175 -5.11 -5.23 -14.53
N PRO A 176 -6.23 -4.78 -13.98
CA PRO A 176 -6.18 -3.89 -12.83
C PRO A 176 -5.67 -4.64 -11.59
N TYR A 177 -4.94 -3.94 -10.73
CA TYR A 177 -4.30 -4.49 -9.53
C TYR A 177 -5.04 -4.16 -8.26
N VAL A 178 -5.72 -3.02 -8.22
CA VAL A 178 -6.39 -2.47 -7.03
C VAL A 178 -7.74 -1.91 -7.41
N ASP A 179 -8.69 -2.10 -6.52
CA ASP A 179 -10.00 -1.45 -6.52
C ASP A 179 -10.19 -0.77 -5.16
N TYR A 180 -10.40 0.54 -5.16
CA TYR A 180 -10.66 1.33 -3.96
C TYR A 180 -12.05 1.95 -4.05
N ASP A 181 -12.94 1.44 -3.21
CA ASP A 181 -14.28 1.95 -3.00
C ASP A 181 -14.26 2.88 -1.78
N PHE A 182 -14.13 4.19 -2.05
CA PHE A 182 -14.25 5.22 -1.02
C PHE A 182 -15.72 5.56 -0.82
N ASN A 183 -16.27 5.22 0.35
CA ASN A 183 -17.68 5.36 0.67
C ASN A 183 -17.89 6.12 1.99
N LEU A 184 -18.11 7.42 1.90
CA LEU A 184 -18.47 8.25 3.04
C LEU A 184 -19.95 8.06 3.38
N LEU A 185 -20.27 7.64 4.62
CA LEU A 185 -21.64 7.31 5.02
C LEU A 185 -22.53 8.54 5.22
N SER A 186 -21.95 9.71 5.47
CA SER A 186 -22.68 10.95 5.62
C SER A 186 -21.88 12.17 5.23
N GLY A 187 -22.56 13.17 4.70
CA GLY A 187 -21.95 14.44 4.29
C GLY A 187 -21.25 14.37 2.94
N ASP A 188 -20.54 15.44 2.65
CA ASP A 188 -19.71 15.63 1.47
C ASP A 188 -18.33 16.05 1.98
N TYR A 189 -17.34 15.19 1.83
CA TYR A 189 -16.02 15.41 2.40
C TYR A 189 -15.28 16.64 1.83
N LYS A 190 -15.74 17.22 0.77
CA LYS A 190 -15.22 18.48 0.25
C LYS A 190 -15.88 19.70 0.89
N SER A 191 -17.16 19.64 1.20
CA SER A 191 -17.94 20.79 1.70
C SER A 191 -18.13 20.78 3.22
N THR A 192 -18.07 19.63 3.86
CA THR A 192 -18.37 19.48 5.29
C THR A 192 -17.14 19.40 6.18
N TYR A 193 -15.95 19.13 5.63
CA TYR A 193 -14.73 19.02 6.42
C TYR A 193 -14.24 20.35 6.94
N ARG A 194 -13.99 20.38 8.24
CA ARG A 194 -13.39 21.48 8.96
C ARG A 194 -12.49 20.98 10.07
N LEU A 195 -11.61 21.84 10.55
CA LEU A 195 -10.62 21.51 11.57
C LEU A 195 -11.21 20.90 12.84
N GLN A 196 -12.42 21.28 13.24
CA GLN A 196 -13.04 20.86 14.51
C GLN A 196 -14.35 20.11 14.33
N ASP A 197 -14.85 20.06 13.13
CA ASP A 197 -16.09 19.34 12.80
C ASP A 197 -15.72 18.09 12.02
N GLY A 198 -14.72 17.36 12.52
CA GLY A 198 -14.21 16.22 11.79
C GLY A 198 -15.36 15.39 11.21
N PRO A 199 -15.26 14.88 10.07
CA PRO A 199 -16.16 13.90 9.56
C PRO A 199 -15.79 12.56 10.12
N ASN A 200 -16.19 11.64 10.02
CA ASN A 200 -17.32 11.12 9.57
C ASN A 200 -17.11 9.72 9.08
N HIS A 201 -17.90 8.90 9.68
CA HIS A 201 -17.92 7.47 9.41
C HIS A 201 -17.95 7.19 7.92
N GLU A 202 -17.17 6.23 7.53
CA GLU A 202 -17.10 5.68 6.19
C GLU A 202 -17.30 4.16 6.23
N ASP A 203 -17.49 3.56 5.07
CA ASP A 203 -17.49 2.12 4.84
C ASP A 203 -16.65 1.88 3.58
N SER A 204 -15.38 2.28 3.69
CA SER A 204 -14.47 2.26 2.56
C SER A 204 -13.67 0.96 2.52
N THR A 205 -13.44 0.46 1.32
CA THR A 205 -12.76 -0.82 1.14
C THR A 205 -11.74 -0.75 0.00
N VAL A 206 -10.52 -1.20 0.28
CA VAL A 206 -9.51 -1.49 -0.75
C VAL A 206 -9.48 -2.98 -1.00
N ARG A 207 -9.57 -3.39 -2.27
CA ARG A 207 -9.51 -4.79 -2.70
C ARG A 207 -8.40 -4.99 -3.70
N THR A 208 -7.61 -6.03 -3.48
CA THR A 208 -6.60 -6.51 -4.43
C THR A 208 -6.78 -8.01 -4.68
N ASN A 209 -5.89 -8.63 -5.43
CA ASN A 209 -5.92 -10.08 -5.60
C ASN A 209 -5.34 -10.84 -4.38
N PHE A 210 -4.70 -10.14 -3.43
CA PHE A 210 -4.01 -10.74 -2.30
C PHE A 210 -4.58 -10.35 -0.94
N TYR A 211 -5.27 -9.21 -0.86
CA TYR A 211 -5.83 -8.74 0.40
C TYR A 211 -7.00 -7.78 0.21
N THR A 212 -7.73 -7.58 1.29
CA THR A 212 -8.74 -6.55 1.43
C THR A 212 -8.48 -5.77 2.71
N ARG A 213 -8.54 -4.44 2.63
CA ARG A 213 -8.53 -3.53 3.79
C ARG A 213 -9.89 -2.87 3.93
N HIS A 214 -10.29 -2.58 5.18
CA HIS A 214 -11.52 -1.88 5.48
C HIS A 214 -11.25 -0.71 6.42
N PHE A 215 -11.97 0.39 6.21
CA PHE A 215 -11.86 1.62 6.98
C PHE A 215 -13.27 2.08 7.39
N SER A 216 -13.51 2.22 8.67
CA SER A 216 -14.78 2.73 9.23
C SER A 216 -14.72 4.22 9.55
N ASP A 217 -13.54 4.78 9.62
CA ASP A 217 -13.28 6.23 9.69
C ASP A 217 -11.87 6.54 9.17
N ARG A 218 -11.45 7.81 9.15
CA ARG A 218 -10.14 8.24 8.61
C ARG A 218 -8.97 7.48 9.22
N TRP A 219 -8.94 7.43 10.54
CA TRP A 219 -7.90 6.75 11.31
C TRP A 219 -8.28 5.33 11.73
N ALA A 220 -9.55 4.96 11.59
CA ALA A 220 -10.07 3.65 11.96
C ALA A 220 -9.94 2.65 10.80
N ASP A 221 -8.78 2.06 10.68
CA ASP A 221 -8.46 0.94 9.82
C ASP A 221 -8.73 -0.34 10.62
N ASP A 222 -9.89 -0.97 10.39
CA ASP A 222 -10.47 -1.99 11.24
C ASP A 222 -10.80 -3.31 10.52
N GLY A 223 -10.19 -3.54 9.36
CA GLY A 223 -10.36 -4.82 8.68
C GLY A 223 -9.20 -5.18 7.78
N LEU A 224 -8.69 -6.41 7.93
CA LEU A 224 -7.68 -7.00 7.08
C LEU A 224 -8.00 -8.46 6.80
N ARG A 225 -8.22 -8.77 5.53
CA ARG A 225 -8.37 -10.14 5.05
C ARG A 225 -7.27 -10.45 4.05
N ILE A 226 -6.50 -11.50 4.29
CA ILE A 226 -5.57 -12.00 3.27
C ILE A 226 -6.36 -12.95 2.37
N THR A 227 -6.47 -12.58 1.08
CA THR A 227 -7.21 -13.32 0.06
C THR A 227 -6.29 -14.04 -0.92
N ALA A 228 -4.99 -14.09 -0.60
CA ALA A 228 -4.00 -14.82 -1.37
C ALA A 228 -4.39 -16.30 -1.54
N PRO A 229 -3.99 -16.98 -2.63
CA PRO A 229 -4.32 -18.38 -2.84
C PRO A 229 -3.93 -19.28 -1.67
N GLY A 230 -4.91 -19.99 -1.12
CA GLY A 230 -4.73 -20.88 0.03
C GLY A 230 -4.91 -20.23 1.40
N ALA A 231 -5.07 -18.92 1.47
CA ALA A 231 -5.41 -18.23 2.71
C ALA A 231 -6.89 -18.44 3.07
N SER A 232 -7.23 -18.34 4.36
CA SER A 232 -8.61 -18.56 4.83
C SER A 232 -9.57 -17.42 4.50
N GLY A 233 -9.06 -16.20 4.26
CA GLY A 233 -9.86 -15.01 3.99
C GLY A 233 -10.62 -14.46 5.20
N VAL A 234 -10.33 -14.95 6.42
CA VAL A 234 -10.91 -14.39 7.64
C VAL A 234 -10.32 -13.03 7.95
N ASP A 235 -11.05 -12.22 8.69
CA ASP A 235 -10.59 -10.90 9.14
C ASP A 235 -9.65 -11.06 10.34
N ILE A 236 -8.39 -10.74 10.14
CA ILE A 236 -7.36 -10.91 11.17
C ILE A 236 -7.02 -9.62 11.91
N LEU A 237 -7.58 -8.49 11.53
CA LEU A 237 -7.32 -7.22 12.17
C LEU A 237 -8.53 -6.77 12.99
N ASP A 238 -8.29 -6.40 14.22
CA ASP A 238 -9.25 -5.68 15.02
C ASP A 238 -9.10 -4.17 14.76
N ARG A 239 -7.88 -3.67 14.82
CA ARG A 239 -7.59 -2.28 14.49
C ARG A 239 -6.10 -2.00 14.21
N HIS A 240 -5.84 -1.04 13.34
CA HIS A 240 -4.53 -0.40 13.25
C HIS A 240 -4.45 0.70 14.31
N LYS A 241 -3.80 0.40 15.42
CA LYS A 241 -3.71 1.28 16.59
C LYS A 241 -2.62 2.33 16.46
N ASN A 242 -2.95 3.53 16.92
CA ASN A 242 -2.06 4.68 16.93
C ASN A 242 -2.17 5.45 18.24
N LEU A 243 -1.14 5.35 19.06
CA LEU A 243 -1.10 6.05 20.36
C LEU A 243 0.01 7.09 20.35
N PHE A 244 -0.34 8.37 20.33
CA PHE A 244 0.61 9.48 20.38
C PHE A 244 0.85 9.98 21.82
N ALA A 245 0.53 9.18 22.77
CA ALA A 245 0.89 9.25 24.18
C ALA A 245 0.54 7.89 24.79
N PRO A 246 1.44 6.89 24.68
CA PRO A 246 1.15 5.53 25.15
C PRO A 246 0.60 5.50 26.57
N GLY A 247 -0.47 4.75 26.78
CA GLY A 247 -1.21 4.70 28.03
C GLY A 247 -2.19 5.88 28.30
N ASN A 248 -2.28 6.86 27.41
CA ASN A 248 -3.20 7.99 27.50
C ASN A 248 -4.21 7.99 26.35
N CYS A 249 -5.40 7.53 26.62
CA CYS A 249 -6.49 7.38 25.64
C CYS A 249 -7.04 8.70 25.07
N GLY A 250 -6.61 9.84 25.53
CA GLY A 250 -6.94 11.13 24.91
C GLY A 250 -6.17 11.45 23.63
N ARG A 251 -5.34 10.52 23.11
CA ARG A 251 -4.52 10.68 21.91
C ARG A 251 -4.37 9.36 21.13
N SER A 252 -5.48 8.66 20.99
CA SER A 252 -5.60 7.46 20.15
C SER A 252 -6.28 7.79 18.82
N GLU A 253 -6.32 6.84 17.92
CA GLU A 253 -6.99 6.94 16.62
C GLU A 253 -8.45 7.41 16.74
N ASP A 254 -9.23 6.89 17.69
CA ASP A 254 -10.63 7.31 17.86
C ASP A 254 -10.75 8.78 18.27
N THR A 255 -9.87 9.27 19.13
CA THR A 255 -9.85 10.67 19.50
C THR A 255 -9.58 11.57 18.30
N PHE A 256 -8.81 11.07 17.33
CA PHE A 256 -8.52 11.80 16.09
C PHE A 256 -9.72 11.81 15.14
N ASP A 257 -10.47 10.73 15.10
CA ASP A 257 -11.69 10.65 14.31
C ASP A 257 -12.78 11.55 14.86
N ASP A 258 -12.94 11.60 16.18
CA ASP A 258 -13.95 12.41 16.84
C ASP A 258 -13.68 13.92 16.80
N ALA A 259 -12.40 14.33 16.81
CA ALA A 259 -12.03 15.71 17.08
C ALA A 259 -11.58 16.51 15.86
N GLU A 260 -10.69 15.97 15.06
CA GLU A 260 -9.99 16.73 14.01
C GLU A 260 -9.61 15.82 12.86
N GLY A 261 -9.64 16.37 11.66
CA GLY A 261 -9.02 15.70 10.54
C GLY A 261 -9.70 15.96 9.20
N ALA A 262 -8.99 15.70 8.15
CA ALA A 262 -9.50 15.81 6.80
C ALA A 262 -8.79 14.84 5.86
N PHE A 263 -9.46 14.43 4.81
CA PHE A 263 -8.79 13.74 3.72
C PHE A 263 -7.98 14.71 2.88
N ILE A 264 -6.80 14.27 2.46
CA ILE A 264 -5.96 14.95 1.48
C ILE A 264 -6.26 14.35 0.11
N VAL A 265 -6.27 13.02 0.01
CA VAL A 265 -6.41 12.28 -1.25
C VAL A 265 -7.21 10.99 -1.02
N ASN A 266 -8.13 10.70 -1.94
CA ASN A 266 -8.76 9.39 -2.07
C ASN A 266 -8.86 9.04 -3.55
N LYS A 267 -7.87 8.31 -4.08
CA LYS A 267 -7.78 7.99 -5.50
C LYS A 267 -7.75 6.48 -5.72
N SER A 268 -8.57 5.99 -6.61
CA SER A 268 -8.49 4.64 -7.17
C SER A 268 -7.88 4.70 -8.57
N GLY A 269 -7.00 3.78 -8.87
CA GLY A 269 -6.40 3.65 -10.20
C GLY A 269 -6.04 2.21 -10.53
N PRO A 270 -5.68 1.92 -11.78
CA PRO A 270 -5.47 0.53 -12.22
C PRO A 270 -4.20 -0.12 -11.63
N VAL A 271 -3.26 0.69 -11.14
CA VAL A 271 -1.97 0.21 -10.62
C VAL A 271 -1.92 0.27 -9.11
N ARG A 272 -2.43 1.36 -8.53
CA ARG A 272 -2.43 1.61 -7.10
C ARG A 272 -3.63 2.44 -6.66
N ALA A 273 -4.03 2.26 -5.41
CA ALA A 273 -4.92 3.20 -4.72
C ALA A 273 -4.11 4.06 -3.75
N ILE A 274 -4.55 5.29 -3.55
CA ILE A 274 -3.91 6.26 -2.66
C ILE A 274 -4.96 6.79 -1.71
N ARG A 275 -4.70 6.65 -0.40
CA ARG A 275 -5.51 7.21 0.68
C ARG A 275 -4.59 8.06 1.54
N SER A 276 -4.92 9.31 1.76
CA SER A 276 -4.14 10.19 2.62
C SER A 276 -5.04 11.12 3.40
N TYR A 277 -4.69 11.33 4.65
CA TYR A 277 -5.46 12.14 5.59
C TYR A 277 -4.54 12.81 6.61
N ILE A 278 -5.04 13.88 7.21
CA ILE A 278 -4.36 14.62 8.27
C ILE A 278 -5.28 14.77 9.47
N GLY A 279 -4.68 15.12 10.58
CA GLY A 279 -5.36 15.43 11.84
C GLY A 279 -4.97 14.47 12.92
N ALA A 280 -4.90 15.05 14.02
CA ALA A 280 -4.81 14.53 15.37
C ALA A 280 -5.20 15.71 16.23
N ASN A 281 -5.31 15.57 17.53
CA ASN A 281 -5.52 16.67 18.48
C ASN A 281 -4.49 17.84 18.37
N SER A 282 -3.69 17.83 17.34
CA SER A 282 -2.61 18.78 17.04
C SER A 282 -2.83 19.52 15.73
N GLY A 283 -4.00 19.34 15.10
CA GLY A 283 -4.31 19.94 13.81
C GLY A 283 -3.48 19.36 12.66
N PRO A 284 -3.11 20.14 11.65
CA PRO A 284 -2.49 19.65 10.41
C PRO A 284 -1.02 19.19 10.59
N LEU A 285 -0.64 18.74 11.77
CA LEU A 285 0.74 18.39 12.09
C LEU A 285 1.03 16.90 12.02
N THR A 286 0.00 16.07 11.86
CA THR A 286 0.11 14.63 11.67
C THR A 286 -0.58 14.26 10.38
N ALA A 287 0.14 13.60 9.50
CA ALA A 287 -0.40 13.12 8.21
C ALA A 287 -0.08 11.64 8.04
N ARG A 288 -1.03 10.90 7.52
CA ARG A 288 -0.83 9.50 7.13
C ARG A 288 -1.22 9.31 5.66
N GLN A 289 -0.42 8.52 4.98
CA GLN A 289 -0.65 8.10 3.61
C GLN A 289 -0.53 6.59 3.48
N HIS A 290 -1.48 6.00 2.83
CA HIS A 290 -1.46 4.61 2.38
C HIS A 290 -1.37 4.60 0.87
N ILE A 291 -0.46 3.79 0.33
CA ILE A 291 -0.39 3.46 -1.10
C ILE A 291 -0.54 1.95 -1.23
N PHE A 292 -1.64 1.52 -1.82
CA PHE A 292 -2.01 0.11 -1.96
C PHE A 292 -1.66 -0.41 -3.34
N TYR A 293 -0.94 -1.51 -3.41
CA TYR A 293 -0.61 -2.27 -4.62
C TYR A 293 -1.14 -3.71 -4.50
N ASP A 294 -1.02 -4.53 -5.53
CA ASP A 294 -1.57 -5.90 -5.56
C ASP A 294 -1.19 -6.77 -4.35
N ARG A 295 0.06 -6.65 -3.87
CA ARG A 295 0.63 -7.48 -2.79
C ARG A 295 1.41 -6.69 -1.75
N ARG A 296 1.33 -5.38 -1.82
CA ARG A 296 2.12 -4.48 -0.98
C ARG A 296 1.30 -3.26 -0.62
N GLU A 297 1.50 -2.79 0.58
CA GLU A 297 0.99 -1.51 1.06
C GLU A 297 2.14 -0.71 1.67
N ASP A 298 2.29 0.54 1.26
CA ASP A 298 3.23 1.46 1.86
C ASP A 298 2.46 2.45 2.74
N ILE A 299 2.74 2.42 4.04
CA ILE A 299 2.13 3.31 5.03
C ILE A 299 3.20 4.30 5.49
N THR A 300 2.93 5.58 5.34
CA THR A 300 3.82 6.65 5.79
C THR A 300 3.08 7.56 6.76
N THR A 301 3.58 7.64 8.00
CA THR A 301 3.07 8.55 9.02
C THR A 301 4.09 9.65 9.27
N THR A 302 3.70 10.90 9.03
CA THR A 302 4.55 12.07 9.22
C THR A 302 4.07 12.86 10.42
N LEU A 303 4.94 13.03 11.39
CA LEU A 303 4.69 13.80 12.60
C LEU A 303 5.49 15.10 12.57
N ARG A 304 4.81 16.23 12.69
CA ARG A 304 5.37 17.59 12.75
C ARG A 304 4.71 18.30 13.92
N VAL A 305 4.99 17.87 15.15
CA VAL A 305 4.07 18.08 16.26
C VAL A 305 4.63 18.93 17.38
N HIS A 306 3.73 19.36 18.26
CA HIS A 306 4.07 19.77 19.62
C HIS A 306 4.61 18.58 20.42
N ALA A 307 5.20 18.86 21.57
CA ALA A 307 5.81 17.83 22.41
C ALA A 307 4.81 16.71 22.76
N ILE A 308 5.22 15.47 22.49
CA ILE A 308 4.49 14.26 22.86
C ILE A 308 5.42 13.30 23.61
N PRO A 309 4.90 12.47 24.53
CA PRO A 309 5.74 11.60 25.36
C PRO A 309 6.26 10.35 24.64
N GLY A 310 5.68 9.99 23.52
CA GLY A 310 6.05 8.84 22.71
C GLY A 310 5.01 8.51 21.65
N VAL A 311 5.30 7.50 20.84
CA VAL A 311 4.40 6.99 19.79
C VAL A 311 4.39 5.48 19.80
N MET A 312 3.20 4.89 19.68
CA MET A 312 3.03 3.49 19.30
C MET A 312 2.24 3.43 18.00
N ASP A 313 2.69 2.62 17.07
CA ASP A 313 2.03 2.34 15.79
C ASP A 313 2.10 0.83 15.56
N PHE A 314 0.94 0.15 15.63
CA PHE A 314 0.89 -1.31 15.63
C PHE A 314 -0.44 -1.84 15.09
N PHE A 315 -0.43 -3.06 14.57
CA PHE A 315 -1.63 -3.81 14.28
C PHE A 315 -2.09 -4.56 15.52
N ASP A 316 -3.34 -4.38 15.89
CA ASP A 316 -4.06 -5.16 16.89
C ASP A 316 -4.85 -6.24 16.17
N TYR A 317 -4.43 -7.49 16.36
CA TYR A 317 -5.04 -8.59 15.63
C TYR A 317 -6.31 -9.09 16.34
N SER A 318 -7.28 -9.47 15.54
CA SER A 318 -8.53 -10.05 16.01
C SER A 318 -8.35 -11.48 16.53
N PRO A 319 -9.29 -12.04 17.30
CA PRO A 319 -9.27 -13.47 17.70
C PRO A 319 -9.19 -14.43 16.51
N ALA A 320 -9.54 -14.02 15.30
CA ALA A 320 -9.41 -14.85 14.09
C ALA A 320 -7.95 -15.04 13.64
N ALA A 321 -7.01 -14.24 14.15
CA ALA A 321 -5.58 -14.45 13.96
C ALA A 321 -5.00 -15.58 14.82
N SER A 322 -5.78 -16.16 15.72
CA SER A 322 -5.34 -17.24 16.60
C SER A 322 -4.73 -18.40 15.80
N GLY A 323 -3.56 -18.85 16.26
CA GLY A 323 -2.75 -19.87 15.61
C GLY A 323 -1.76 -19.35 14.57
N MET A 324 -1.78 -18.06 14.23
CA MET A 324 -0.70 -17.43 13.48
C MET A 324 0.56 -17.32 14.37
N VAL A 325 1.71 -17.15 13.74
CA VAL A 325 2.99 -17.06 14.44
C VAL A 325 3.65 -15.72 14.12
N TYR A 326 3.86 -14.92 15.14
CA TYR A 326 4.69 -13.72 15.10
C TYR A 326 6.17 -14.07 15.11
N ARG A 327 7.00 -13.34 14.34
CA ARG A 327 8.47 -13.35 14.41
C ARG A 327 9.00 -11.98 14.02
N SER A 328 10.19 -11.63 14.53
CA SER A 328 10.88 -10.40 14.14
C SER A 328 12.39 -10.65 14.02
N ASP A 329 13.14 -9.65 13.55
CA ASP A 329 14.61 -9.67 13.59
C ASP A 329 15.16 -9.65 15.01
N VAL A 330 14.38 -9.17 15.97
CA VAL A 330 14.72 -9.14 17.41
C VAL A 330 14.41 -10.47 18.11
N ASP A 331 13.30 -11.13 17.72
CA ASP A 331 12.94 -12.45 18.22
C ASP A 331 12.54 -13.41 17.08
N PRO A 332 13.53 -14.08 16.47
CA PRO A 332 13.26 -15.03 15.37
C PRO A 332 12.66 -16.36 15.85
N ARG A 333 12.63 -16.64 17.17
CA ARG A 333 11.93 -17.82 17.70
C ARG A 333 10.44 -17.69 17.48
N GLY A 334 9.91 -16.50 17.70
CA GLY A 334 8.53 -16.15 17.55
C GLY A 334 7.64 -16.56 18.72
N ALA A 335 6.39 -16.12 18.63
CA ALA A 335 5.30 -16.42 19.55
C ALA A 335 4.07 -16.86 18.77
N THR A 336 3.24 -17.71 19.34
CA THR A 336 1.96 -18.10 18.73
C THR A 336 0.88 -17.17 19.25
N ILE A 337 0.18 -16.52 18.33
CA ILE A 337 -0.98 -15.67 18.67
C ILE A 337 -2.10 -16.58 19.19
N ASP A 338 -2.44 -16.47 20.47
CA ASP A 338 -3.51 -17.27 21.10
C ASP A 338 -4.24 -16.57 22.25
N GLY A 339 -3.88 -15.31 22.52
CA GLY A 339 -4.46 -14.51 23.58
C GLY A 339 -3.89 -14.85 24.96
N GLU A 340 -2.76 -15.49 25.04
CA GLU A 340 -2.03 -15.77 26.30
C GLU A 340 -0.66 -15.06 26.28
N PRO A 341 -0.23 -14.51 27.43
CA PRO A 341 1.02 -13.76 27.49
C PRO A 341 2.26 -14.53 27.04
N ASP A 342 3.04 -13.93 26.16
CA ASP A 342 4.29 -14.45 25.63
C ASP A 342 5.52 -13.70 26.16
N ASN A 343 6.67 -14.39 26.13
CA ASN A 343 7.96 -13.79 26.44
C ASN A 343 8.75 -13.53 25.16
N VAL A 344 8.46 -12.42 24.49
CA VAL A 344 9.11 -11.95 23.27
C VAL A 344 10.19 -10.93 23.61
N ASN A 345 11.37 -11.06 23.00
CA ASN A 345 12.43 -10.07 23.14
C ASN A 345 12.04 -8.76 22.44
N ALA A 346 12.29 -7.65 23.12
CA ALA A 346 12.15 -6.31 22.53
C ALA A 346 13.52 -5.73 22.15
N GLY A 347 13.55 -4.97 21.07
CA GLY A 347 14.75 -4.29 20.59
C GLY A 347 14.48 -3.46 19.35
N SER A 348 15.50 -2.84 18.76
CA SER A 348 15.36 -2.07 17.54
C SER A 348 14.87 -2.96 16.40
N ILE A 349 13.66 -2.72 15.92
CA ILE A 349 12.99 -3.53 14.92
C ILE A 349 13.30 -3.02 13.51
N GLY A 350 13.61 -3.93 12.59
CA GLY A 350 13.73 -3.66 11.17
C GLY A 350 12.65 -4.38 10.35
N TRP A 351 12.20 -5.55 10.81
CA TRP A 351 11.12 -6.30 10.19
C TRP A 351 10.41 -7.21 11.19
N GLU A 352 9.16 -7.51 10.91
CA GLU A 352 8.36 -8.53 11.59
C GLU A 352 7.51 -9.32 10.60
N THR A 353 7.06 -10.49 11.01
CA THR A 353 6.14 -11.34 10.23
C THR A 353 5.05 -11.90 11.12
N VAL A 354 3.86 -12.05 10.56
CA VAL A 354 2.75 -12.78 11.15
C VAL A 354 2.23 -13.76 10.10
N ASP A 355 2.33 -15.07 10.35
CA ASP A 355 2.09 -16.09 9.32
C ASP A 355 1.31 -17.29 9.87
N GLY A 356 0.35 -17.74 9.10
CA GLY A 356 -0.48 -18.88 9.45
C GLY A 356 -1.39 -19.33 8.31
N PRO A 357 -2.36 -20.20 8.57
CA PRO A 357 -3.36 -20.60 7.58
C PRO A 357 -4.21 -19.44 7.06
N GLN A 358 -4.27 -18.34 7.81
CA GLN A 358 -4.97 -17.11 7.44
C GLN A 358 -4.28 -16.36 6.31
N GLY A 359 -3.01 -16.61 6.10
CA GLY A 359 -2.13 -15.94 5.16
C GLY A 359 -0.87 -15.45 5.84
N GLY A 360 -0.03 -14.72 5.12
CA GLY A 360 1.22 -14.19 5.65
C GLY A 360 1.31 -12.66 5.51
N LEU A 361 1.88 -12.04 6.53
CA LEU A 361 2.31 -10.65 6.55
C LEU A 361 3.82 -10.61 6.75
N SER A 362 4.52 -9.80 5.95
CA SER A 362 5.88 -9.37 6.25
C SER A 362 5.88 -7.85 6.30
N MET A 363 6.23 -7.27 7.43
CA MET A 363 6.23 -5.82 7.65
C MET A 363 7.65 -5.33 7.87
N VAL A 364 8.00 -4.27 7.19
CA VAL A 364 9.32 -3.64 7.28
C VAL A 364 9.16 -2.24 7.84
N HIS A 365 9.89 -1.93 8.91
CA HIS A 365 9.81 -0.65 9.60
C HIS A 365 11.05 0.19 9.32
N ARG A 366 10.85 1.46 8.98
CA ARG A 366 11.92 2.45 8.82
C ARG A 366 11.47 3.76 9.45
N VAL A 367 12.30 4.29 10.32
CA VAL A 367 12.05 5.58 10.98
C VAL A 367 13.10 6.57 10.54
N LYS A 368 12.65 7.72 10.05
CA LYS A 368 13.49 8.86 9.67
C LYS A 368 13.17 10.02 10.60
N THR A 369 14.19 10.61 11.23
CA THR A 369 14.01 11.73 12.14
C THR A 369 15.27 12.57 12.25
N ASP A 370 15.11 13.85 12.51
CA ASP A 370 16.17 14.78 12.91
C ASP A 370 16.18 15.03 14.43
N VAL A 371 15.30 14.33 15.19
CA VAL A 371 15.35 14.35 16.65
C VAL A 371 16.56 13.56 17.14
N PRO A 372 17.53 14.19 17.82
CA PRO A 372 18.75 13.52 18.24
C PRO A 372 18.46 12.32 19.15
N SER A 373 19.13 11.20 18.89
CA SER A 373 19.07 10.00 19.73
C SER A 373 17.67 9.37 19.84
N LEU A 374 16.75 9.71 18.96
CA LEU A 374 15.47 9.02 18.92
C LEU A 374 15.69 7.55 18.54
N SER A 375 15.09 6.66 19.28
CA SER A 375 15.11 5.22 19.03
C SER A 375 13.72 4.64 19.10
N TRP A 376 13.51 3.56 18.36
CA TRP A 376 12.27 2.77 18.40
C TRP A 376 12.60 1.33 18.70
N THR A 377 11.63 0.64 19.30
CA THR A 377 11.72 -0.79 19.63
C THR A 377 10.54 -1.54 19.00
N SER A 378 10.68 -2.86 18.88
CA SER A 378 9.55 -3.71 18.63
C SER A 378 8.52 -3.61 19.75
N TYR A 379 7.27 -3.66 19.36
CA TYR A 379 6.15 -3.87 20.27
C TYR A 379 5.48 -5.19 19.93
N TYR A 380 5.24 -6.04 20.93
CA TYR A 380 4.43 -7.24 20.82
C TYR A 380 3.68 -7.45 22.14
N PHE A 381 2.39 -7.70 22.05
CA PHE A 381 1.55 -7.97 23.20
C PHE A 381 0.44 -8.95 22.81
N ASP A 382 0.38 -10.10 23.52
CA ASP A 382 -0.66 -11.11 23.33
C ASP A 382 -1.24 -11.48 24.72
N ASP A 383 -2.38 -10.90 25.05
CA ASP A 383 -3.14 -11.18 26.27
C ASP A 383 -4.61 -10.80 26.06
N LYS A 384 -5.48 -11.79 26.05
CA LYS A 384 -6.92 -11.59 25.97
C LYS A 384 -7.52 -10.95 27.24
N THR A 385 -6.74 -10.80 28.31
CA THR A 385 -7.14 -10.08 29.50
C THR A 385 -6.94 -8.58 29.28
N PRO A 386 -8.00 -7.75 29.36
CA PRO A 386 -7.87 -6.32 29.09
C PRO A 386 -6.83 -5.62 29.98
N ALA A 387 -5.89 -4.95 29.37
CA ALA A 387 -4.93 -4.09 30.06
C ALA A 387 -5.61 -2.81 30.52
N THR A 388 -5.50 -2.47 31.80
CA THR A 388 -6.13 -1.27 32.38
C THR A 388 -5.17 -0.11 32.61
N THR A 389 -3.89 -0.35 32.53
CA THR A 389 -2.81 0.64 32.78
C THR A 389 -1.61 0.37 31.89
N GLY A 390 -0.69 1.33 31.85
CA GLY A 390 0.56 1.20 31.10
C GLY A 390 0.42 1.40 29.59
N PRO A 391 1.49 1.23 28.84
CA PRO A 391 1.46 1.33 27.37
C PRO A 391 0.64 0.24 26.70
N GLU A 392 0.41 -0.89 27.35
CA GLU A 392 -0.42 -2.00 26.88
C GLU A 392 -1.93 -1.67 26.91
N LYS A 393 -2.33 -0.60 27.60
CA LYS A 393 -3.70 -0.11 27.60
C LYS A 393 -4.06 0.41 26.20
N GLN A 394 -4.86 -0.32 25.48
CA GLN A 394 -5.20 -0.05 24.09
C GLN A 394 -6.40 0.86 23.88
N CYS A 395 -6.91 1.46 24.87
CA CYS A 395 -7.82 2.59 24.91
C CYS A 395 -9.20 2.38 24.28
N THR A 396 -9.31 2.00 23.04
CA THR A 396 -10.53 2.04 22.28
C THR A 396 -11.25 0.72 22.28
N GLY A 397 -12.45 0.69 22.82
CA GLY A 397 -13.43 -0.39 22.71
C GLY A 397 -12.94 -1.78 23.09
N ASP A 398 -11.78 -2.16 22.62
CA ASP A 398 -11.09 -3.39 22.91
C ASP A 398 -9.76 -3.14 23.63
N ASN A 399 -9.66 -3.65 24.85
CA ASN A 399 -8.43 -3.60 25.65
C ASN A 399 -7.69 -4.97 25.68
N ALA A 400 -8.23 -5.97 24.99
CA ALA A 400 -7.59 -7.25 24.79
C ALA A 400 -6.66 -7.20 23.57
N ALA A 401 -5.70 -8.10 23.51
CA ALA A 401 -4.82 -8.21 22.36
C ALA A 401 -4.66 -9.66 21.95
N TYR A 402 -4.63 -9.90 20.63
CA TYR A 402 -4.31 -11.19 20.05
C TYR A 402 -3.06 -11.03 19.18
N GLY A 403 -1.88 -10.90 19.85
CA GLY A 403 -0.60 -10.75 19.17
C GLY A 403 -0.37 -9.37 18.56
N SER A 404 -0.88 -8.30 19.16
CA SER A 404 -0.62 -6.92 18.72
C SER A 404 0.86 -6.71 18.45
N SER A 405 1.21 -6.21 17.24
CA SER A 405 2.61 -6.04 16.87
C SER A 405 2.89 -4.79 16.04
N GLY A 406 4.07 -4.21 16.25
CA GLY A 406 4.49 -3.01 15.54
C GLY A 406 5.71 -2.33 16.14
N ALA A 407 5.73 -1.00 16.10
CA ALA A 407 6.82 -0.17 16.56
C ALA A 407 6.43 0.73 17.74
N TYR A 408 7.36 0.92 18.67
CA TYR A 408 7.20 1.74 19.84
C TYR A 408 8.38 2.70 20.03
N ILE A 409 8.09 3.99 20.09
CA ILE A 409 9.02 5.05 20.45
C ILE A 409 8.69 5.47 21.88
N ASN A 410 9.40 4.92 22.86
CA ASN A 410 9.26 5.25 24.28
C ASN A 410 10.18 6.43 24.67
N GLN A 411 10.01 7.55 23.99
CA GLN A 411 10.86 8.71 24.18
C GLN A 411 10.09 9.97 23.79
N GLY A 412 10.26 11.04 24.57
CA GLY A 412 9.63 12.32 24.26
C GLY A 412 10.10 12.89 22.93
N ILE A 413 9.14 13.29 22.09
CA ILE A 413 9.38 14.00 20.84
C ILE A 413 9.17 15.48 21.13
N PRO A 414 10.17 16.35 20.88
CA PRO A 414 10.09 17.76 21.26
C PRO A 414 9.12 18.53 20.36
N ASN A 415 8.65 19.65 20.88
CA ASN A 415 7.88 20.61 20.08
C ASN A 415 8.73 21.23 18.99
N THR A 416 8.18 21.34 17.81
CA THR A 416 8.85 21.92 16.65
C THR A 416 7.87 22.77 15.86
N ASP A 417 8.28 23.96 15.44
CA ASP A 417 7.47 24.77 14.52
C ASP A 417 7.55 24.14 13.12
N PRO A 418 6.45 23.63 12.56
CA PRO A 418 6.44 23.01 11.25
C PRO A 418 6.75 23.96 10.10
N ARG A 419 6.80 25.27 10.37
CA ARG A 419 7.19 26.32 9.39
C ARG A 419 8.66 26.65 9.47
N SER A 420 9.38 26.18 10.50
CA SER A 420 10.83 26.38 10.61
C SER A 420 11.58 25.45 9.65
N THR A 421 12.79 25.86 9.27
CA THR A 421 13.65 25.04 8.38
C THR A 421 15.10 25.14 8.85
N PRO A 422 15.76 24.03 9.21
CA PRO A 422 15.15 22.69 9.39
C PRO A 422 14.26 22.63 10.65
N PHE A 423 13.30 21.74 10.67
CA PHE A 423 12.50 21.44 11.85
C PHE A 423 12.55 19.93 12.16
N ASN A 424 12.48 19.61 13.44
CA ASN A 424 12.43 18.23 13.85
C ASN A 424 11.15 17.58 13.31
N SER A 425 11.31 16.43 12.69
CA SER A 425 10.22 15.63 12.17
C SER A 425 10.45 14.17 12.49
N LEU A 426 9.37 13.43 12.47
CA LEU A 426 9.39 11.99 12.54
C LEU A 426 8.59 11.48 11.35
N VAL A 427 9.21 10.63 10.57
CA VAL A 427 8.53 9.87 9.52
C VAL A 427 8.67 8.40 9.86
N ASP A 428 7.55 7.76 10.14
CA ASP A 428 7.44 6.32 10.31
C ASP A 428 6.94 5.71 8.99
N GLU A 429 7.77 4.84 8.42
CA GLU A 429 7.47 4.14 7.18
C GLU A 429 7.30 2.65 7.49
N ARG A 430 6.12 2.11 7.19
CA ARG A 430 5.83 0.69 7.26
C ARG A 430 5.49 0.19 5.87
N THR A 431 6.27 -0.77 5.37
CA THR A 431 5.93 -1.51 4.15
C THR A 431 5.39 -2.87 4.53
N VAL A 432 4.15 -3.14 4.17
CA VAL A 432 3.44 -4.40 4.42
C VAL A 432 3.41 -5.21 3.13
N PHE A 433 3.90 -6.45 3.18
CA PHE A 433 3.78 -7.42 2.10
C PHE A 433 2.77 -8.49 2.46
N TYR A 434 1.85 -8.75 1.56
CA TYR A 434 0.80 -9.76 1.71
C TYR A 434 1.22 -11.02 0.96
N GLU A 435 1.29 -12.13 1.68
CA GLU A 435 1.94 -13.35 1.23
C GLU A 435 1.04 -14.57 1.35
N LEU A 436 1.42 -15.63 0.63
CA LEU A 436 0.76 -16.93 0.73
C LEU A 436 0.99 -17.52 2.13
N PRO A 437 0.07 -18.36 2.65
CA PRO A 437 0.27 -19.08 3.88
C PRO A 437 1.63 -19.82 3.93
N GLY A 438 2.37 -19.64 5.02
CA GLY A 438 3.69 -20.23 5.23
C GLY A 438 4.81 -19.67 4.34
N LYS A 439 4.63 -18.47 3.78
CA LYS A 439 5.60 -17.83 2.85
C LYS A 439 6.12 -16.48 3.30
N SER A 440 5.78 -16.03 4.49
CA SER A 440 6.30 -14.77 5.02
C SER A 440 7.82 -14.78 5.07
N ALA A 441 8.43 -13.69 4.61
CA ALA A 441 9.86 -13.63 4.32
C ALA A 441 10.49 -12.30 4.79
N GLY A 442 10.32 -11.94 6.06
CA GLY A 442 10.77 -10.69 6.66
C GLY A 442 12.19 -10.25 6.26
N PRO A 443 13.23 -11.11 6.40
CA PRO A 443 14.60 -10.73 5.99
C PRO A 443 14.73 -10.36 4.51
N LYS A 444 14.05 -11.11 3.63
CA LYS A 444 14.04 -10.82 2.18
C LYS A 444 13.34 -9.50 1.91
N ARG A 445 12.20 -9.26 2.55
CA ARG A 445 11.41 -8.02 2.37
C ARG A 445 12.17 -6.81 2.87
N ALA A 446 12.84 -6.91 4.00
CA ALA A 446 13.73 -5.86 4.49
C ALA A 446 14.83 -5.52 3.47
N GLN A 447 15.48 -6.53 2.90
CA GLN A 447 16.48 -6.31 1.84
C GLN A 447 15.89 -5.63 0.59
N GLN A 448 14.65 -6.00 0.20
CA GLN A 448 13.98 -5.41 -0.95
C GLN A 448 13.65 -3.93 -0.73
N VAL A 449 13.22 -3.55 0.49
CA VAL A 449 12.96 -2.16 0.86
C VAL A 449 14.27 -1.36 0.89
N ASP A 450 15.35 -1.92 1.45
CA ASP A 450 16.65 -1.24 1.55
C ASP A 450 17.39 -1.15 0.21
N ARG A 451 17.08 -2.05 -0.72
CA ARG A 451 17.68 -2.13 -2.05
C ARG A 451 16.57 -2.21 -3.11
N PRO A 452 15.94 -1.07 -3.43
CA PRO A 452 14.90 -1.02 -4.42
C PRO A 452 15.42 -1.43 -5.81
N MET A 453 14.51 -1.66 -6.75
CA MET A 453 14.88 -1.94 -8.14
C MET A 453 15.78 -0.84 -8.71
N GLU A 454 16.80 -1.22 -9.45
CA GLU A 454 17.59 -0.27 -10.21
C GLU A 454 16.89 0.04 -11.54
N ILE A 455 16.64 1.33 -11.78
CA ILE A 455 15.84 1.81 -12.91
C ILE A 455 16.72 2.73 -13.78
N GLN A 456 16.63 2.53 -15.08
CA GLN A 456 17.24 3.41 -16.08
C GLN A 456 16.20 3.79 -17.13
N VAL A 457 16.11 5.08 -17.43
CA VAL A 457 15.25 5.60 -18.49
C VAL A 457 16.10 5.96 -19.70
N ILE A 458 15.70 5.52 -20.86
CA ILE A 458 16.44 5.69 -22.13
C ILE A 458 15.45 6.13 -23.21
N PRO A 459 15.74 7.19 -23.99
CA PRO A 459 14.93 7.53 -25.15
C PRO A 459 14.73 6.34 -26.10
N HIS A 460 13.50 6.09 -26.53
CA HIS A 460 13.15 5.03 -27.47
C HIS A 460 12.49 5.61 -28.73
N ASP A 461 13.18 5.46 -29.86
CA ASP A 461 12.74 5.96 -31.17
C ASP A 461 12.36 4.82 -32.11
#